data_ed5c29af4b3198c5024ac250f5937e7a
#
_entry.id   ed5c29af4b3198c5024ac250f5937e7a
#
_cell.length_a   1.000
_cell.length_b   1.000
_cell.length_c   1.000
_cell.angle_alpha   90.00
_cell.angle_beta   90.00
_cell.angle_gamma   90.00
#
_symmetry.space_group_name_H-M   'P 1'
#
loop_
_entity.id
_entity.type
_entity.pdbx_description
1 polymer ?
#
loop_
_entity_poly.entity_id
_entity_poly.type
_entity_poly.pdbx_seq_one_letter_code
_entity_poly.pdbx_strand_id
1 'polypeptide(L)'
;MDIRACTVDDIADVRAIYAHHVRTGFGTFEEEPPSLAEMRQRFDALVAQDCPFRVAVIDGRLAGYAYAGPFRPRAAYRHTCETSVYVAADAQRRGVGRELMLRVIDECQRLGKRQMLAVIGDSANVASIGLHSALGFASVGTFKNIGYKFGRWVDVVLMQRAL
;
A
#
# COMPACT_ATOMS: atom_id res chain seq x y z
N MET A 1 9.98 -9.03 14.77
CA MET A 1 9.58 -8.14 13.67
C MET A 1 9.76 -6.71 14.13
N ASP A 2 10.55 -5.96 13.42
CA ASP A 2 10.81 -4.55 13.66
C ASP A 2 10.11 -3.71 12.59
N ILE A 3 9.36 -2.66 13.00
CA ILE A 3 8.69 -1.72 12.09
C ILE A 3 9.34 -0.35 12.27
N ARG A 4 9.96 0.14 11.20
CA ARG A 4 10.68 1.41 11.22
C ARG A 4 10.37 2.29 10.00
N ALA A 5 10.83 3.52 10.01
CA ALA A 5 10.80 4.37 8.82
C ALA A 5 11.60 3.72 7.69
N CYS A 6 11.08 3.86 6.48
CA CYS A 6 11.80 3.51 5.26
C CYS A 6 12.92 4.52 5.03
N THR A 7 14.06 4.04 4.60
CA THR A 7 15.21 4.85 4.18
C THR A 7 15.52 4.65 2.69
N VAL A 8 16.35 5.49 2.13
CA VAL A 8 16.77 5.34 0.73
C VAL A 8 17.50 4.01 0.46
N ASP A 9 18.16 3.45 1.49
CA ASP A 9 18.86 2.18 1.37
C ASP A 9 17.92 0.97 1.26
N ASP A 10 16.67 1.11 1.74
CA ASP A 10 15.65 0.06 1.65
C ASP A 10 15.01 -0.04 0.26
N ILE A 11 15.16 0.98 -0.59
CA ILE A 11 14.37 1.08 -1.83
C ILE A 11 14.65 -0.04 -2.82
N ALA A 12 15.84 -0.62 -2.80
CA ALA A 12 16.15 -1.80 -3.62
C ALA A 12 15.27 -3.00 -3.23
N ASP A 13 15.13 -3.27 -1.93
CA ASP A 13 14.31 -4.35 -1.40
C ASP A 13 12.81 -4.05 -1.52
N VAL A 14 12.39 -2.80 -1.27
CA VAL A 14 11.03 -2.33 -1.54
C VAL A 14 10.64 -2.58 -2.99
N ARG A 15 11.52 -2.21 -3.93
CA ARG A 15 11.32 -2.49 -5.35
C ARG A 15 11.23 -3.99 -5.65
N ALA A 16 12.06 -4.80 -5.03
CA ALA A 16 12.05 -6.26 -5.25
C ALA A 16 10.69 -6.86 -4.82
N ILE A 17 10.17 -6.46 -3.66
CA ILE A 17 8.84 -6.87 -3.20
C ILE A 17 7.77 -6.38 -4.18
N TYR A 18 7.79 -5.11 -4.58
CA TYR A 18 6.81 -4.56 -5.51
C TYR A 18 6.85 -5.25 -6.87
N ALA A 19 8.04 -5.50 -7.41
CA ALA A 19 8.23 -6.19 -8.68
C ALA A 19 7.63 -7.61 -8.69
N HIS A 20 7.69 -8.31 -7.55
CA HIS A 20 7.01 -9.60 -7.41
C HIS A 20 5.49 -9.43 -7.59
N HIS A 21 4.88 -8.48 -6.88
CA HIS A 21 3.43 -8.22 -6.98
C HIS A 21 3.00 -7.74 -8.38
N VAL A 22 3.84 -6.95 -9.06
CA VAL A 22 3.58 -6.54 -10.45
C VAL A 22 3.50 -7.75 -11.38
N ARG A 23 4.44 -8.71 -11.23
CA ARG A 23 4.55 -9.87 -12.13
C ARG A 23 3.58 -11.00 -11.82
N THR A 24 3.06 -11.10 -10.59
CA THR A 24 2.33 -12.29 -10.14
C THR A 24 0.91 -12.03 -9.67
N GLY A 25 0.52 -10.75 -9.47
CA GLY A 25 -0.75 -10.43 -8.83
C GLY A 25 -1.51 -9.29 -9.48
N PHE A 26 -2.71 -9.08 -8.95
CA PHE A 26 -3.63 -8.01 -9.34
C PHE A 26 -3.72 -6.88 -8.31
N GLY A 27 -2.96 -6.93 -7.23
CA GLY A 27 -2.91 -5.88 -6.21
C GLY A 27 -2.30 -4.57 -6.69
N THR A 28 -1.68 -4.58 -7.85
CA THR A 28 -1.27 -3.41 -8.63
C THR A 28 -1.60 -3.64 -10.10
N PHE A 29 -1.95 -2.57 -10.81
CA PHE A 29 -2.26 -2.63 -12.23
C PHE A 29 -1.07 -2.27 -13.12
N GLU A 30 0.10 -2.01 -12.54
CA GLU A 30 1.35 -1.95 -13.32
C GLU A 30 1.63 -3.33 -13.94
N GLU A 31 2.03 -3.36 -15.21
CA GLU A 31 2.34 -4.57 -15.96
C GLU A 31 3.84 -4.85 -15.99
N GLU A 32 4.66 -3.78 -15.90
CA GLU A 32 6.12 -3.87 -15.81
C GLU A 32 6.61 -3.24 -14.51
N PRO A 33 7.55 -3.89 -13.80
CA PRO A 33 8.11 -3.32 -12.59
C PRO A 33 8.87 -2.02 -12.88
N PRO A 34 8.70 -0.97 -12.06
CA PRO A 34 9.45 0.26 -12.20
C PRO A 34 10.95 0.03 -12.02
N SER A 35 11.76 0.91 -12.60
CA SER A 35 13.20 0.95 -12.35
C SER A 35 13.50 1.35 -10.89
N LEU A 36 14.73 1.09 -10.44
CA LEU A 36 15.17 1.54 -9.12
C LEU A 36 15.13 3.08 -8.99
N ALA A 37 15.50 3.77 -10.06
CA ALA A 37 15.47 5.23 -10.09
C ALA A 37 14.04 5.76 -9.95
N GLU A 38 13.08 5.15 -10.63
CA GLU A 38 11.67 5.50 -10.53
C GLU A 38 11.11 5.23 -9.11
N MET A 39 11.45 4.08 -8.51
CA MET A 39 11.04 3.80 -7.13
C MET A 39 11.61 4.82 -6.13
N ARG A 40 12.85 5.26 -6.31
CA ARG A 40 13.44 6.33 -5.51
C ARG A 40 12.69 7.66 -5.67
N GLN A 41 12.37 8.03 -6.91
CA GLN A 41 11.57 9.25 -7.15
C GLN A 41 10.20 9.20 -6.47
N ARG A 42 9.52 8.05 -6.52
CA ARG A 42 8.23 7.84 -5.83
C ARG A 42 8.39 7.97 -4.30
N PHE A 43 9.43 7.38 -3.75
CA PHE A 43 9.76 7.49 -2.33
C PHE A 43 10.05 8.94 -1.93
N ASP A 44 10.95 9.63 -2.65
CA ASP A 44 11.33 11.01 -2.38
C ASP A 44 10.12 11.95 -2.44
N ALA A 45 9.22 11.73 -3.40
CA ALA A 45 8.00 12.51 -3.54
C ALA A 45 7.04 12.35 -2.35
N LEU A 46 6.96 11.15 -1.76
CA LEU A 46 6.17 10.90 -0.55
C LEU A 46 6.81 11.51 0.68
N VAL A 47 8.12 11.35 0.85
CA VAL A 47 8.87 11.94 1.97
C VAL A 47 8.82 13.46 1.96
N ALA A 48 8.94 14.09 0.79
CA ALA A 48 8.83 15.54 0.63
C ALA A 48 7.46 16.12 1.02
N GLN A 49 6.44 15.27 1.13
CA GLN A 49 5.09 15.63 1.57
C GLN A 49 4.77 15.13 2.99
N ASP A 50 5.78 14.77 3.77
CA ASP A 50 5.64 14.19 5.11
C ASP A 50 4.71 12.95 5.16
N CYS A 51 4.63 12.21 4.05
CA CYS A 51 3.83 11.01 3.98
C CYS A 51 4.49 9.85 4.73
N PRO A 52 3.78 9.09 5.57
CA PRO A 52 4.36 7.96 6.27
C PRO A 52 4.73 6.86 5.29
N PHE A 53 5.97 6.37 5.40
CA PHE A 53 6.47 5.22 4.67
C PHE A 53 7.21 4.29 5.64
N ARG A 54 6.68 3.09 5.86
CA ARG A 54 7.16 2.12 6.86
C ARG A 54 7.59 0.83 6.21
N VAL A 55 8.65 0.24 6.76
CA VAL A 55 9.14 -1.09 6.40
C VAL A 55 9.09 -2.02 7.61
N ALA A 56 8.83 -3.29 7.34
CA ALA A 56 8.90 -4.36 8.32
C ALA A 56 10.16 -5.19 8.06
N VAL A 57 10.96 -5.40 9.10
CA VAL A 57 12.18 -6.22 9.05
C VAL A 57 12.02 -7.44 9.96
N ILE A 58 12.30 -8.62 9.42
CA ILE A 58 12.32 -9.90 10.14
C ILE A 58 13.68 -10.57 9.85
N ASP A 59 14.41 -10.94 10.90
CA ASP A 59 15.70 -11.61 10.80
C ASP A 59 16.69 -10.90 9.84
N GLY A 60 16.71 -9.56 9.92
CA GLY A 60 17.57 -8.71 9.10
C GLY A 60 17.14 -8.54 7.63
N ARG A 61 15.99 -9.09 7.22
CA ARG A 61 15.48 -9.00 5.85
C ARG A 61 14.17 -8.22 5.81
N LEU A 62 13.97 -7.46 4.74
CA LEU A 62 12.74 -6.69 4.53
C LEU A 62 11.60 -7.65 4.18
N ALA A 63 10.58 -7.69 5.04
CA ALA A 63 9.43 -8.58 4.97
C ALA A 63 8.19 -7.94 4.34
N GLY A 64 8.18 -6.60 4.24
CA GLY A 64 7.08 -5.84 3.64
C GLY A 64 7.22 -4.35 3.88
N TYR A 65 6.36 -3.59 3.26
CA TYR A 65 6.29 -2.15 3.44
C TYR A 65 4.85 -1.64 3.26
N ALA A 66 4.58 -0.48 3.85
CA ALA A 66 3.34 0.25 3.65
C ALA A 66 3.60 1.75 3.67
N TYR A 67 2.78 2.49 2.96
CA TYR A 67 2.80 3.95 2.96
C TYR A 67 1.39 4.50 2.79
N ALA A 68 1.24 5.80 3.07
CA ALA A 68 0.07 6.55 2.65
C ALA A 68 0.53 7.76 1.85
N GLY A 69 -0.21 8.09 0.81
CA GLY A 69 0.01 9.27 -0.01
C GLY A 69 -1.25 10.11 -0.18
N PRO A 70 -1.19 11.27 -0.84
CA PRO A 70 -2.36 12.06 -1.17
C PRO A 70 -3.34 11.26 -2.02
N PHE A 71 -4.63 11.30 -1.69
CA PHE A 71 -5.66 10.62 -2.49
C PHE A 71 -5.80 11.24 -3.89
N ARG A 72 -5.89 12.57 -3.96
CA ARG A 72 -6.02 13.34 -5.22
C ARG A 72 -5.39 14.72 -5.04
N PRO A 73 -4.94 15.37 -6.13
CA PRO A 73 -4.15 16.61 -6.05
C PRO A 73 -4.96 17.86 -5.67
N ARG A 74 -6.30 17.84 -5.73
CA ARG A 74 -7.11 19.01 -5.44
C ARG A 74 -7.15 19.32 -3.94
N ALA A 75 -7.06 20.60 -3.57
CA ALA A 75 -6.93 21.07 -2.18
C ALA A 75 -8.04 20.57 -1.22
N ALA A 76 -9.26 20.39 -1.71
CA ALA A 76 -10.35 19.86 -0.89
C ALA A 76 -10.09 18.42 -0.37
N TYR A 77 -9.20 17.65 -1.01
CA TYR A 77 -8.79 16.31 -0.58
C TYR A 77 -7.61 16.28 0.38
N ARG A 78 -7.08 17.43 0.84
CA ARG A 78 -5.87 17.50 1.68
C ARG A 78 -5.93 16.68 2.98
N HIS A 79 -7.12 16.42 3.50
CA HIS A 79 -7.33 15.61 4.71
C HIS A 79 -7.65 14.14 4.42
N THR A 80 -7.57 13.73 3.16
CA THR A 80 -7.78 12.35 2.72
C THR A 80 -6.49 11.77 2.20
N CYS A 81 -6.16 10.54 2.61
CA CYS A 81 -5.01 9.81 2.10
C CYS A 81 -5.43 8.46 1.51
N GLU A 82 -4.60 7.93 0.65
CA GLU A 82 -4.71 6.58 0.10
C GLU A 82 -3.53 5.75 0.62
N THR A 83 -3.82 4.52 1.07
CA THR A 83 -2.79 3.62 1.60
C THR A 83 -2.45 2.53 0.61
N SER A 84 -1.21 2.06 0.69
CA SER A 84 -0.69 0.88 -0.01
C SER A 84 0.10 0.01 0.95
N VAL A 85 -0.06 -1.31 0.84
CA VAL A 85 0.67 -2.30 1.63
C VAL A 85 1.07 -3.48 0.77
N TYR A 86 2.33 -3.87 0.85
CA TYR A 86 2.91 -4.99 0.13
C TYR A 86 3.75 -5.84 1.06
N VAL A 87 3.54 -7.15 1.04
CA VAL A 87 4.24 -8.11 1.90
C VAL A 87 5.01 -9.09 1.02
N ALA A 88 6.25 -9.38 1.37
CA ALA A 88 7.07 -10.36 0.68
C ALA A 88 6.38 -11.73 0.69
N ALA A 89 6.53 -12.52 -0.38
CA ALA A 89 5.80 -13.79 -0.54
C ALA A 89 6.05 -14.77 0.60
N ASP A 90 7.30 -14.84 1.08
CA ASP A 90 7.73 -15.71 2.19
C ASP A 90 7.36 -15.18 3.59
N ALA A 91 6.87 -13.94 3.68
CA ALA A 91 6.47 -13.30 4.93
C ALA A 91 4.94 -13.14 5.08
N GLN A 92 4.17 -13.63 4.11
CA GLN A 92 2.71 -13.57 4.16
C GLN A 92 2.13 -14.38 5.35
N ARG A 93 0.93 -13.99 5.82
CA ARG A 93 0.21 -14.62 6.94
C ARG A 93 0.97 -14.63 8.28
N ARG A 94 2.00 -13.81 8.42
CA ARG A 94 2.78 -13.61 9.67
C ARG A 94 2.43 -12.30 10.40
N GLY A 95 1.33 -11.66 10.04
CA GLY A 95 0.89 -10.40 10.64
C GLY A 95 1.58 -9.15 10.12
N VAL A 96 2.54 -9.28 9.19
CA VAL A 96 3.37 -8.16 8.67
C VAL A 96 2.50 -7.00 8.14
N GLY A 97 1.54 -7.29 7.27
CA GLY A 97 0.66 -6.27 6.71
C GLY A 97 -0.17 -5.54 7.77
N ARG A 98 -0.64 -6.26 8.79
CA ARG A 98 -1.41 -5.68 9.89
C ARG A 98 -0.57 -4.68 10.70
N GLU A 99 0.62 -5.06 11.10
CA GLU A 99 1.49 -4.21 11.92
C GLU A 99 1.98 -2.97 11.15
N LEU A 100 2.32 -3.13 9.87
CA LEU A 100 2.66 -2.01 8.99
C LEU A 100 1.50 -1.01 8.89
N MET A 101 0.29 -1.51 8.61
CA MET A 101 -0.90 -0.67 8.45
C MET A 101 -1.28 0.05 9.73
N LEU A 102 -1.16 -0.59 10.90
CA LEU A 102 -1.41 0.07 12.19
C LEU A 102 -0.50 1.27 12.40
N ARG A 103 0.79 1.17 12.03
CA ARG A 103 1.73 2.29 12.13
C ARG A 103 1.39 3.42 11.16
N VAL A 104 1.08 3.08 9.90
CA VAL A 104 0.70 4.09 8.89
C VAL A 104 -0.60 4.81 9.27
N ILE A 105 -1.59 4.08 9.79
CA ILE A 105 -2.86 4.65 10.27
C ILE A 105 -2.61 5.64 11.41
N ASP A 106 -1.88 5.24 12.45
CA ASP A 106 -1.56 6.06 13.62
C ASP A 106 -0.81 7.35 13.21
N GLU A 107 0.14 7.26 12.30
CA GLU A 107 0.85 8.43 11.80
C GLU A 107 -0.04 9.36 10.96
N CYS A 108 -0.89 8.82 10.11
CA CYS A 108 -1.84 9.63 9.36
C CYS A 108 -2.81 10.39 10.30
N GLN A 109 -3.25 9.76 11.40
CA GLN A 109 -4.05 10.43 12.42
C GLN A 109 -3.28 11.60 13.06
N ARG A 110 -2.02 11.39 13.43
CA ARG A 110 -1.17 12.48 14.01
C ARG A 110 -0.91 13.61 13.03
N LEU A 111 -0.85 13.30 11.73
CA LEU A 111 -0.73 14.30 10.65
C LEU A 111 -2.05 15.00 10.32
N GLY A 112 -3.13 14.75 11.07
CA GLY A 112 -4.42 15.41 10.90
C GLY A 112 -5.21 14.93 9.69
N LYS A 113 -4.88 13.75 9.13
CA LYS A 113 -5.75 13.12 8.12
C LYS A 113 -7.04 12.66 8.79
N ARG A 114 -8.13 12.73 8.04
CA ARG A 114 -9.48 12.41 8.52
C ARG A 114 -10.07 11.17 7.86
N GLN A 115 -9.63 10.88 6.65
CA GLN A 115 -10.12 9.74 5.87
C GLN A 115 -8.94 9.02 5.22
N MET A 116 -9.00 7.69 5.25
CA MET A 116 -8.04 6.84 4.54
C MET A 116 -8.78 5.90 3.61
N LEU A 117 -8.33 5.85 2.36
CA LEU A 117 -8.88 4.96 1.35
C LEU A 117 -7.91 3.82 1.07
N ALA A 118 -8.47 2.66 0.78
CA ALA A 118 -7.78 1.54 0.18
C ALA A 118 -8.40 1.24 -1.19
N VAL A 119 -7.56 1.16 -2.19
CA VAL A 119 -7.92 0.83 -3.57
C VAL A 119 -7.34 -0.55 -3.86
N ILE A 120 -8.18 -1.58 -3.86
CA ILE A 120 -7.75 -2.97 -3.86
C ILE A 120 -8.03 -3.59 -5.23
N GLY A 121 -6.98 -3.94 -5.93
CA GLY A 121 -7.07 -4.69 -7.18
C GLY A 121 -7.55 -6.11 -6.96
N ASP A 122 -8.52 -6.49 -7.77
CA ASP A 122 -9.26 -7.75 -7.79
C ASP A 122 -10.25 -7.94 -6.62
N SER A 123 -11.52 -8.11 -6.95
CA SER A 123 -12.57 -8.46 -5.97
C SER A 123 -12.37 -9.85 -5.33
N ALA A 124 -11.53 -10.70 -5.93
CA ALA A 124 -11.11 -11.98 -5.37
C ALA A 124 -9.91 -11.86 -4.40
N ASN A 125 -9.35 -10.67 -4.19
CA ASN A 125 -8.25 -10.44 -3.25
C ASN A 125 -8.74 -10.42 -1.80
N VAL A 126 -9.22 -11.58 -1.34
CA VAL A 126 -9.80 -11.76 0.00
C VAL A 126 -8.80 -11.45 1.12
N ALA A 127 -7.50 -11.64 0.88
CA ALA A 127 -6.46 -11.34 1.85
C ALA A 127 -6.35 -9.84 2.14
N SER A 128 -6.32 -9.00 1.10
CA SER A 128 -6.26 -7.55 1.26
C SER A 128 -7.58 -7.00 1.79
N ILE A 129 -8.73 -7.45 1.26
CA ILE A 129 -10.05 -7.04 1.74
C ILE A 129 -10.21 -7.40 3.22
N GLY A 130 -9.84 -8.61 3.62
CA GLY A 130 -9.91 -9.08 5.00
C GLY A 130 -8.98 -8.29 5.94
N LEU A 131 -7.76 -7.98 5.50
CA LEU A 131 -6.83 -7.13 6.24
C LEU A 131 -7.45 -5.75 6.52
N HIS A 132 -7.94 -5.08 5.50
CA HIS A 132 -8.52 -3.75 5.64
C HIS A 132 -9.81 -3.78 6.48
N SER A 133 -10.68 -4.77 6.30
CA SER A 133 -11.87 -4.96 7.14
C SER A 133 -11.50 -5.12 8.62
N ALA A 134 -10.50 -5.95 8.93
CA ALA A 134 -10.01 -6.15 10.30
C ALA A 134 -9.39 -4.89 10.92
N LEU A 135 -8.97 -3.93 10.08
CA LEU A 135 -8.47 -2.62 10.49
C LEU A 135 -9.54 -1.52 10.48
N GLY A 136 -10.81 -1.88 10.36
CA GLY A 136 -11.93 -0.95 10.47
C GLY A 136 -12.26 -0.19 9.18
N PHE A 137 -11.77 -0.63 8.03
CA PHE A 137 -12.22 -0.11 6.74
C PHE A 137 -13.57 -0.72 6.37
N ALA A 138 -14.52 0.13 5.98
CA ALA A 138 -15.81 -0.27 5.43
C ALA A 138 -15.76 -0.30 3.90
N SER A 139 -16.51 -1.21 3.28
CA SER A 139 -16.68 -1.23 1.83
C SER A 139 -17.45 0.01 1.37
N VAL A 140 -16.93 0.67 0.33
CA VAL A 140 -17.57 1.83 -0.31
C VAL A 140 -18.22 1.42 -1.63
N GLY A 141 -17.62 0.51 -2.36
CA GLY A 141 -18.11 0.04 -3.64
C GLY A 141 -17.06 -0.75 -4.42
N THR A 142 -17.45 -1.16 -5.61
CA THR A 142 -16.58 -1.91 -6.51
C THR A 142 -16.74 -1.38 -7.93
N PHE A 143 -15.64 -0.97 -8.54
CA PHE A 143 -15.59 -0.75 -9.97
C PHE A 143 -15.46 -2.08 -10.68
N LYS A 144 -16.43 -2.43 -11.51
CA LYS A 144 -16.43 -3.68 -12.24
C LYS A 144 -15.66 -3.56 -13.56
N ASN A 145 -14.78 -4.56 -13.81
CA ASN A 145 -14.03 -4.67 -15.05
C ASN A 145 -13.30 -3.39 -15.48
N ILE A 146 -12.72 -2.67 -14.53
CA ILE A 146 -12.12 -1.36 -14.77
C ILE A 146 -10.66 -1.45 -15.23
N GLY A 147 -9.95 -2.53 -14.89
CA GLY A 147 -8.58 -2.81 -15.31
C GLY A 147 -8.50 -4.04 -16.20
N TYR A 148 -7.45 -4.12 -17.01
CA TYR A 148 -7.15 -5.31 -17.81
C TYR A 148 -5.70 -5.73 -17.57
N LYS A 149 -5.50 -6.93 -17.06
CA LYS A 149 -4.16 -7.44 -16.73
C LYS A 149 -4.13 -8.96 -16.86
N PHE A 150 -3.02 -9.52 -17.32
CA PHE A 150 -2.84 -10.96 -17.53
C PHE A 150 -3.99 -11.61 -18.33
N GLY A 151 -4.45 -10.91 -19.37
CA GLY A 151 -5.47 -11.43 -20.28
C GLY A 151 -6.90 -11.43 -19.73
N ARG A 152 -7.17 -10.77 -18.59
CA ARG A 152 -8.53 -10.67 -18.04
C ARG A 152 -8.89 -9.28 -17.52
N TRP A 153 -10.17 -8.99 -17.51
CA TRP A 153 -10.74 -7.81 -16.85
C TRP A 153 -10.73 -7.99 -15.33
N VAL A 154 -10.41 -6.94 -14.62
CA VAL A 154 -10.19 -6.95 -13.16
C VAL A 154 -11.01 -5.85 -12.51
N ASP A 155 -11.68 -6.20 -11.41
CA ASP A 155 -12.40 -5.25 -10.56
C ASP A 155 -11.42 -4.45 -9.68
N VAL A 156 -11.91 -3.31 -9.16
CA VAL A 156 -11.27 -2.57 -8.06
C VAL A 156 -12.28 -2.41 -6.93
N VAL A 157 -11.92 -2.91 -5.75
CA VAL A 157 -12.70 -2.73 -4.52
C VAL A 157 -12.21 -1.47 -3.80
N LEU A 158 -13.15 -0.61 -3.44
CA LEU A 158 -12.90 0.60 -2.69
C LEU A 158 -13.33 0.40 -1.24
N MET A 159 -12.41 0.66 -0.32
CA MET A 159 -12.68 0.64 1.12
C MET A 159 -12.24 1.95 1.76
N GLN A 160 -12.91 2.36 2.83
CA GLN A 160 -12.67 3.63 3.50
C GLN A 160 -12.70 3.46 5.01
N ARG A 161 -11.83 4.19 5.70
CA ARG A 161 -11.78 4.29 7.15
C ARG A 161 -11.73 5.76 7.56
N ALA A 162 -12.57 6.15 8.54
CA ALA A 162 -12.37 7.39 9.29
C ALA A 162 -11.17 7.23 10.26
N LEU A 163 -10.32 8.26 10.33
CA LEU A 163 -9.11 8.32 11.14
C LEU A 163 -9.33 9.15 12.42
#